data_c415f82e20ff5a0bbf488c467c970ce9
#
_entry.id   c415f82e20ff5a0bbf488c467c970ce9
#
_cell.length_a   1.000
_cell.length_b   1.000
_cell.length_c   1.000
_cell.angle_alpha   90.00
_cell.angle_beta   90.00
_cell.angle_gamma   90.00
#
_symmetry.space_group_name_H-M   'P 1'
#
loop_
_entity.id
_entity.type
_entity.pdbx_description
1 polymer ?
#
loop_
_entity_poly.entity_id
_entity_poly.type
_entity_poly.pdbx_seq_one_letter_code
_entity_poly.pdbx_strand_id
1 'polypeptide(L)'
;DLVSEVNIEEDLPEFLQYLAWLRLRWSLLDLTPGDLLALCRHASRLCDHQEWLSLSEVQLSAIMRMADSLARELEAEKVTDEHILLALEEQDYRLNYLVEQSDQGVIDGQILLQTDGEEVGQINGLSVIQVAGHPYDFGEPVRLTATVHLGDGDVADIERKAELAGHIHAKAMMIIHGYLSNK
;
A
#
# COMPACT_ATOMS: atom_id res chain seq x y z
N ASP A 1 -16.23 15.88 -13.14
CA ASP A 1 -15.06 15.16 -12.62
C ASP A 1 -14.88 15.57 -11.16
N LEU A 2 -14.91 14.61 -10.25
CA LEU A 2 -14.60 14.85 -8.85
C LEU A 2 -13.07 14.97 -8.74
N VAL A 3 -12.58 16.14 -8.33
CA VAL A 3 -11.17 16.34 -8.00
C VAL A 3 -10.90 15.52 -6.74
N SER A 4 -10.04 14.52 -6.85
CA SER A 4 -9.67 13.62 -5.72
C SER A 4 -8.36 14.02 -5.06
N GLU A 5 -7.58 14.89 -5.71
CA GLU A 5 -6.22 15.28 -5.31
C GLU A 5 -5.96 16.74 -5.69
N VAL A 6 -5.10 17.42 -4.93
CA VAL A 6 -4.67 18.80 -5.16
C VAL A 6 -3.16 18.91 -5.09
N ASN A 7 -2.58 19.89 -5.79
CA ASN A 7 -1.14 20.10 -5.81
C ASN A 7 -0.68 20.90 -4.57
N ILE A 8 0.39 20.43 -3.90
CA ILE A 8 0.87 21.04 -2.66
C ILE A 8 1.44 22.46 -2.87
N GLU A 9 2.04 22.75 -4.04
CA GLU A 9 2.63 24.07 -4.31
C GLU A 9 1.57 25.10 -4.67
N GLU A 10 0.51 24.69 -5.37
CA GLU A 10 -0.52 25.58 -5.90
C GLU A 10 -1.72 25.71 -4.94
N ASP A 11 -2.16 24.62 -4.33
CA ASP A 11 -3.45 24.51 -3.65
C ASP A 11 -3.33 24.26 -2.12
N LEU A 12 -2.13 24.44 -1.52
CA LEU A 12 -1.97 24.20 -0.08
C LEU A 12 -2.94 25.02 0.80
N PRO A 13 -3.21 26.31 0.52
CA PRO A 13 -4.17 27.07 1.30
C PRO A 13 -5.59 26.46 1.27
N GLU A 14 -6.03 25.98 0.11
CA GLU A 14 -7.33 25.33 -0.10
C GLU A 14 -7.39 24.00 0.64
N PHE A 15 -6.32 23.23 0.60
CA PHE A 15 -6.21 21.99 1.37
C PHE A 15 -6.29 22.24 2.88
N LEU A 16 -5.62 23.24 3.39
CA LEU A 16 -5.71 23.61 4.82
C LEU A 16 -7.12 24.08 5.20
N GLN A 17 -7.81 24.81 4.32
CA GLN A 17 -9.22 25.15 4.52
C GLN A 17 -10.12 23.91 4.53
N TYR A 18 -9.84 22.94 3.68
CA TYR A 18 -10.55 21.66 3.67
C TYR A 18 -10.34 20.88 4.98
N LEU A 19 -9.13 20.81 5.52
CA LEU A 19 -8.88 20.19 6.84
C LEU A 19 -9.64 20.96 7.96
N ALA A 20 -9.66 22.29 7.92
CA ALA A 20 -10.42 23.09 8.86
C ALA A 20 -11.93 22.83 8.76
N TRP A 21 -12.45 22.66 7.54
CA TRP A 21 -13.83 22.26 7.33
C TRP A 21 -14.13 20.86 7.88
N LEU A 22 -13.25 19.87 7.65
CA LEU A 22 -13.39 18.53 8.25
C LEU A 22 -13.41 18.60 9.77
N ARG A 23 -12.52 19.37 10.37
CA ARG A 23 -12.49 19.58 11.82
C ARG A 23 -13.84 20.11 12.36
N LEU A 24 -14.40 21.13 11.72
CA LEU A 24 -15.69 21.71 12.12
C LEU A 24 -16.83 20.71 11.92
N ARG A 25 -16.86 20.02 10.79
CA ARG A 25 -17.87 19.02 10.46
C ARG A 25 -17.98 17.93 11.52
N TRP A 26 -16.85 17.48 12.04
CA TRP A 26 -16.76 16.41 13.02
C TRP A 26 -16.61 16.90 14.47
N SER A 27 -16.69 18.22 14.71
CA SER A 27 -16.56 18.87 16.03
C SER A 27 -15.30 18.43 16.80
N LEU A 28 -14.17 18.36 16.09
CA LEU A 28 -12.88 17.96 16.65
C LEU A 28 -12.20 19.13 17.36
N LEU A 29 -11.26 18.81 18.26
CA LEU A 29 -10.38 19.75 18.91
C LEU A 29 -9.56 20.57 17.89
N ASP A 30 -9.03 21.69 18.33
CA ASP A 30 -8.16 22.53 17.49
C ASP A 30 -6.88 21.80 17.12
N LEU A 31 -6.43 22.03 15.88
CA LEU A 31 -5.18 21.52 15.35
C LEU A 31 -4.04 22.52 15.60
N THR A 32 -2.82 22.02 15.72
CA THR A 32 -1.58 22.81 15.74
C THR A 32 -0.92 22.84 14.36
N PRO A 33 0.04 23.72 14.07
CA PRO A 33 0.78 23.68 12.80
C PRO A 33 1.52 22.35 12.56
N GLY A 34 1.96 21.67 13.62
CA GLY A 34 2.61 20.36 13.52
C GLY A 34 1.67 19.28 12.97
N ASP A 35 0.42 19.25 13.43
CA ASP A 35 -0.61 18.33 12.98
C ASP A 35 -0.94 18.51 11.51
N LEU A 36 -1.02 19.78 11.08
CA LEU A 36 -1.28 20.10 9.67
C LEU A 36 -0.18 19.52 8.77
N LEU A 37 1.08 19.61 9.21
CA LEU A 37 2.19 19.00 8.48
C LEU A 37 2.11 17.47 8.47
N ALA A 38 1.75 16.84 9.60
CA ALA A 38 1.57 15.40 9.68
C ALA A 38 0.42 14.92 8.78
N LEU A 39 -0.70 15.66 8.74
CA LEU A 39 -1.82 15.39 7.85
C LEU A 39 -1.47 15.59 6.37
N CYS A 40 -0.69 16.62 6.02
CA CYS A 40 -0.19 16.80 4.65
C CYS A 40 0.67 15.61 4.21
N ARG A 41 1.59 15.15 5.07
CA ARG A 41 2.42 13.97 4.80
C ARG A 41 1.58 12.70 4.62
N HIS A 42 0.55 12.52 5.42
CA HIS A 42 -0.38 11.41 5.27
C HIS A 42 -1.15 11.50 3.95
N ALA A 43 -1.71 12.68 3.63
CA ALA A 43 -2.43 12.91 2.38
C ALA A 43 -1.56 12.68 1.13
N SER A 44 -0.28 13.05 1.19
CA SER A 44 0.70 12.80 0.12
C SER A 44 0.98 11.29 -0.05
N ARG A 45 1.12 10.55 1.05
CA ARG A 45 1.26 9.09 1.01
C ARG A 45 0.06 8.38 0.39
N LEU A 46 -1.16 8.89 0.62
CA LEU A 46 -2.38 8.35 0.02
C LEU A 46 -2.43 8.53 -1.50
N CYS A 47 -1.71 9.51 -2.06
CA CYS A 47 -1.55 9.73 -3.50
C CYS A 47 -0.37 8.97 -4.10
N ASP A 48 0.47 8.35 -3.26
CA ASP A 48 1.77 7.77 -3.67
C ASP A 48 2.64 8.76 -4.48
N HIS A 49 2.51 10.07 -4.14
CA HIS A 49 3.16 11.16 -4.87
C HIS A 49 3.52 12.32 -3.95
N GLN A 50 4.75 12.86 -4.05
CA GLN A 50 5.27 13.88 -3.14
C GLN A 50 4.63 15.26 -3.30
N GLU A 51 4.10 15.57 -4.48
CA GLU A 51 3.55 16.89 -4.81
C GLU A 51 2.01 16.94 -4.77
N TRP A 52 1.35 15.81 -4.52
CA TRP A 52 -0.11 15.74 -4.50
C TRP A 52 -0.64 15.36 -3.12
N LEU A 53 -1.79 15.92 -2.77
CA LEU A 53 -2.48 15.70 -1.51
C LEU A 53 -3.87 15.12 -1.78
N SER A 54 -4.17 14.00 -1.18
CA SER A 54 -5.48 13.35 -1.29
C SER A 54 -6.57 14.15 -0.58
N LEU A 55 -7.71 14.33 -1.24
CA LEU A 55 -8.94 14.90 -0.68
C LEU A 55 -9.91 13.83 -0.17
N SER A 56 -9.43 12.60 0.06
CA SER A 56 -10.28 11.53 0.57
C SER A 56 -10.82 11.88 1.97
N GLU A 57 -12.10 12.31 2.03
CA GLU A 57 -12.78 12.62 3.30
C GLU A 57 -12.73 11.42 4.26
N VAL A 58 -12.94 10.22 3.73
CA VAL A 58 -12.97 8.99 4.53
C VAL A 58 -11.65 8.75 5.24
N GLN A 59 -10.53 8.83 4.50
CA GLN A 59 -9.20 8.55 5.04
C GLN A 59 -8.75 9.65 6.01
N LEU A 60 -8.86 10.91 5.60
CA LEU A 60 -8.42 12.05 6.41
C LEU A 60 -9.26 12.19 7.68
N SER A 61 -10.60 12.12 7.57
CA SER A 61 -11.45 12.23 8.75
C SER A 61 -11.29 11.06 9.72
N ALA A 62 -10.98 9.86 9.24
CA ALA A 62 -10.72 8.71 10.11
C ALA A 62 -9.51 8.96 11.03
N ILE A 63 -8.39 9.43 10.46
CA ILE A 63 -7.18 9.75 11.22
C ILE A 63 -7.43 10.94 12.16
N MET A 64 -8.05 12.01 11.68
CA MET A 64 -8.34 13.19 12.50
C MET A 64 -9.23 12.84 13.71
N ARG A 65 -10.27 12.03 13.51
CA ARG A 65 -11.17 11.59 14.59
C ARG A 65 -10.48 10.69 15.59
N MET A 66 -9.59 9.81 15.13
CA MET A 66 -8.81 8.94 16.00
C MET A 66 -7.84 9.76 16.85
N ALA A 67 -7.11 10.70 16.25
CA ALA A 67 -6.22 11.60 16.95
C ALA A 67 -6.97 12.48 17.97
N ASP A 68 -8.18 12.96 17.64
CA ASP A 68 -9.04 13.67 18.57
C ASP A 68 -9.45 12.81 19.76
N SER A 69 -9.79 11.53 19.52
CA SER A 69 -10.12 10.58 20.61
C SER A 69 -8.92 10.37 21.54
N LEU A 70 -7.74 10.16 21.00
CA LEU A 70 -6.50 10.00 21.77
C LEU A 70 -6.18 11.27 22.57
N ALA A 71 -6.32 12.46 21.97
CA ALA A 71 -6.10 13.72 22.65
C ALA A 71 -7.07 13.91 23.82
N ARG A 72 -8.34 13.57 23.66
CA ARG A 72 -9.35 13.62 24.73
C ARG A 72 -9.09 12.62 25.85
N GLU A 73 -8.64 11.41 25.55
CA GLU A 73 -8.25 10.42 26.55
C GLU A 73 -7.06 10.88 27.39
N LEU A 74 -6.16 11.67 26.80
CA LEU A 74 -5.01 12.28 27.48
C LEU A 74 -5.34 13.65 28.10
N GLU A 75 -6.60 14.06 28.13
CA GLU A 75 -7.08 15.35 28.65
C GLU A 75 -6.38 16.56 27.99
N ALA A 76 -5.94 16.44 26.74
CA ALA A 76 -5.30 17.51 25.98
C ALA A 76 -6.36 18.52 25.49
N GLU A 77 -5.99 19.81 25.49
CA GLU A 77 -6.85 20.89 24.98
C GLU A 77 -6.87 20.97 23.45
N LYS A 78 -5.85 20.40 22.79
CA LYS A 78 -5.68 20.41 21.32
C LYS A 78 -5.11 19.09 20.86
N VAL A 79 -5.34 18.77 19.59
CA VAL A 79 -4.62 17.69 18.92
C VAL A 79 -3.18 18.16 18.68
N THR A 80 -2.20 17.29 18.76
CA THR A 80 -0.80 17.53 18.43
C THR A 80 -0.33 16.53 17.39
N ASP A 81 0.81 16.80 16.74
CA ASP A 81 1.42 15.87 15.78
C ASP A 81 1.66 14.48 16.38
N GLU A 82 1.98 14.39 17.68
CA GLU A 82 2.10 13.12 18.37
C GLU A 82 0.80 12.32 18.34
N HIS A 83 -0.36 12.96 18.54
CA HIS A 83 -1.67 12.30 18.45
C HIS A 83 -1.98 11.82 17.03
N ILE A 84 -1.59 12.59 15.99
CA ILE A 84 -1.73 12.17 14.60
C ILE A 84 -0.84 10.96 14.29
N LEU A 85 0.42 10.98 14.75
CA LEU A 85 1.35 9.87 14.56
C LEU A 85 0.86 8.60 15.26
N LEU A 86 0.41 8.70 16.51
CA LEU A 86 -0.19 7.58 17.23
C LEU A 86 -1.44 7.04 16.53
N ALA A 87 -2.30 7.92 15.99
CA ALA A 87 -3.47 7.50 15.24
C ALA A 87 -3.10 6.72 13.97
N LEU A 88 -2.02 7.12 13.28
CA LEU A 88 -1.49 6.39 12.12
C LEU A 88 -0.91 5.03 12.52
N GLU A 89 -0.12 4.98 13.60
CA GLU A 89 0.42 3.72 14.13
C GLU A 89 -0.69 2.74 14.54
N GLU A 90 -1.74 3.23 15.20
CA GLU A 90 -2.92 2.44 15.58
C GLU A 90 -3.70 1.94 14.36
N GLN A 91 -3.79 2.74 13.30
CA GLN A 91 -4.39 2.31 12.04
C GLN A 91 -3.55 1.20 11.40
N ASP A 92 -2.24 1.41 11.28
CA ASP A 92 -1.32 0.45 10.70
C ASP A 92 -1.34 -0.87 11.48
N TYR A 93 -1.32 -0.82 12.82
CA TYR A 93 -1.42 -2.01 13.66
C TYR A 93 -2.70 -2.83 13.38
N ARG A 94 -3.84 -2.16 13.24
CA ARG A 94 -5.12 -2.83 12.94
C ARG A 94 -5.18 -3.45 11.55
N LEU A 95 -4.50 -2.85 10.59
CA LEU A 95 -4.48 -3.29 9.20
C LEU A 95 -3.38 -4.32 8.91
N ASN A 96 -2.38 -4.40 9.78
CA ASN A 96 -1.18 -5.21 9.58
C ASN A 96 -1.41 -6.73 9.72
N TYR A 97 -2.58 -7.16 10.16
CA TYR A 97 -2.88 -8.58 10.41
C TYR A 97 -2.63 -9.48 9.19
N LEU A 98 -2.96 -9.02 7.99
CA LEU A 98 -2.74 -9.79 6.77
C LEU A 98 -1.25 -9.91 6.42
N VAL A 99 -0.49 -8.84 6.64
CA VAL A 99 0.96 -8.83 6.45
C VAL A 99 1.61 -9.78 7.45
N GLU A 100 1.23 -9.71 8.73
CA GLU A 100 1.72 -10.61 9.78
C GLU A 100 1.39 -12.09 9.49
N GLN A 101 0.20 -12.38 8.93
CA GLN A 101 -0.13 -13.75 8.50
C GLN A 101 0.77 -14.24 7.37
N SER A 102 1.07 -13.38 6.38
CA SER A 102 1.99 -13.71 5.30
C SER A 102 3.40 -13.97 5.83
N ASP A 103 3.90 -13.10 6.70
CA ASP A 103 5.21 -13.25 7.34
C ASP A 103 5.27 -14.54 8.19
N GLN A 104 4.21 -14.84 8.93
CA GLN A 104 4.12 -16.08 9.72
C GLN A 104 4.16 -17.31 8.82
N GLY A 105 3.53 -17.27 7.64
CA GLY A 105 3.60 -18.34 6.64
C GLY A 105 5.03 -18.63 6.17
N VAL A 106 5.88 -17.61 6.06
CA VAL A 106 7.31 -17.75 5.75
C VAL A 106 8.06 -18.33 6.95
N ILE A 107 7.83 -17.81 8.16
CA ILE A 107 8.51 -18.26 9.39
C ILE A 107 8.17 -19.72 9.68
N ASP A 108 6.93 -20.14 9.51
CA ASP A 108 6.47 -21.51 9.73
C ASP A 108 6.89 -22.48 8.60
N GLY A 109 7.52 -21.97 7.54
CA GLY A 109 7.93 -22.76 6.39
C GLY A 109 6.78 -23.27 5.51
N GLN A 110 5.60 -22.68 5.62
CA GLN A 110 4.47 -22.93 4.69
C GLN A 110 4.74 -22.29 3.34
N ILE A 111 5.32 -21.09 3.35
CA ILE A 111 5.85 -20.41 2.17
C ILE A 111 7.35 -20.72 2.12
N LEU A 112 7.75 -21.49 1.12
CA LEU A 112 9.15 -21.91 0.97
C LEU A 112 9.96 -20.75 0.41
N LEU A 113 10.78 -20.14 1.23
CA LEU A 113 11.69 -19.07 0.86
C LEU A 113 13.12 -19.46 1.30
N GLN A 114 14.10 -19.27 0.41
CA GLN A 114 15.50 -19.48 0.71
C GLN A 114 16.22 -18.13 0.68
N THR A 115 16.85 -17.76 1.79
CA THR A 115 17.48 -16.45 1.98
C THR A 115 19.00 -16.47 1.86
N ASP A 116 19.59 -17.66 1.78
CA ASP A 116 21.03 -17.89 1.69
C ASP A 116 21.34 -19.01 0.68
N GLY A 117 22.60 -19.06 0.22
CA GLY A 117 23.06 -20.04 -0.76
C GLY A 117 22.71 -19.67 -2.21
N GLU A 118 22.97 -20.62 -3.12
CA GLU A 118 22.71 -20.52 -4.55
C GLU A 118 22.00 -21.78 -5.02
N GLU A 119 20.92 -21.62 -5.80
CA GLU A 119 20.14 -22.70 -6.37
C GLU A 119 19.92 -22.48 -7.87
N VAL A 120 20.19 -23.49 -8.68
CA VAL A 120 19.96 -23.43 -10.12
C VAL A 120 18.46 -23.58 -10.42
N GLY A 121 17.93 -22.67 -11.23
CA GLY A 121 16.52 -22.70 -11.62
C GLY A 121 15.58 -22.23 -10.51
N GLN A 122 16.07 -21.48 -9.54
CA GLN A 122 15.25 -20.92 -8.47
C GLN A 122 15.61 -19.44 -8.22
N ILE A 123 14.59 -18.61 -7.98
CA ILE A 123 14.75 -17.22 -7.61
C ILE A 123 13.61 -16.80 -6.65
N ASN A 124 13.93 -15.93 -5.70
CA ASN A 124 12.93 -15.25 -4.90
C ASN A 124 12.40 -14.06 -5.68
N GLY A 125 11.11 -14.00 -5.85
CA GLY A 125 10.37 -12.88 -6.44
C GLY A 125 9.58 -12.12 -5.39
N LEU A 126 8.89 -11.08 -5.83
CA LEU A 126 7.97 -10.29 -5.05
C LEU A 126 6.61 -10.28 -5.73
N SER A 127 5.56 -10.62 -4.99
CA SER A 127 4.18 -10.38 -5.35
C SER A 127 3.68 -9.14 -4.63
N VAL A 128 2.96 -8.25 -5.32
CA VAL A 128 2.32 -7.08 -4.70
C VAL A 128 0.84 -7.39 -4.50
N ILE A 129 0.40 -7.26 -3.27
CA ILE A 129 -0.98 -7.57 -2.86
C ILE A 129 -1.72 -6.29 -2.57
N GLN A 130 -2.86 -6.13 -3.24
CA GLN A 130 -3.83 -5.06 -2.99
C GLN A 130 -5.03 -5.63 -2.26
N VAL A 131 -5.35 -5.07 -1.10
CA VAL A 131 -6.53 -5.48 -0.32
C VAL A 131 -7.51 -4.32 -0.24
N ALA A 132 -8.75 -4.56 -0.62
CA ALA A 132 -9.80 -3.54 -0.53
C ALA A 132 -9.95 -3.05 0.92
N GLY A 133 -9.86 -1.73 1.10
CA GLY A 133 -9.91 -1.08 2.42
C GLY A 133 -8.56 -0.96 3.13
N HIS A 134 -7.50 -1.56 2.63
CA HIS A 134 -6.14 -1.31 3.09
C HIS A 134 -5.58 -0.04 2.40
N PRO A 135 -4.97 0.90 3.12
CA PRO A 135 -4.52 2.16 2.52
C PRO A 135 -3.28 2.01 1.63
N TYR A 136 -2.54 0.92 1.79
CA TYR A 136 -1.28 0.68 1.07
C TYR A 136 -1.23 -0.74 0.52
N ASP A 137 -0.56 -0.89 -0.62
CA ASP A 137 -0.17 -2.19 -1.14
C ASP A 137 0.98 -2.75 -0.31
N PHE A 138 1.05 -4.07 -0.14
CA PHE A 138 2.17 -4.70 0.51
C PHE A 138 2.77 -5.84 -0.33
N GLY A 139 4.04 -6.12 -0.08
CA GLY A 139 4.79 -7.14 -0.81
C GLY A 139 4.79 -8.48 -0.08
N GLU A 140 4.57 -9.57 -0.81
CA GLU A 140 4.72 -10.93 -0.33
C GLU A 140 5.84 -11.63 -1.09
N PRO A 141 6.82 -12.25 -0.40
CA PRO A 141 7.86 -12.99 -1.08
C PRO A 141 7.30 -14.27 -1.70
N VAL A 142 7.73 -14.58 -2.91
CA VAL A 142 7.32 -15.79 -3.64
C VAL A 142 8.53 -16.46 -4.25
N ARG A 143 8.63 -17.80 -4.13
CA ARG A 143 9.66 -18.56 -4.80
C ARG A 143 9.22 -18.94 -6.20
N LEU A 144 10.00 -18.53 -7.20
CA LEU A 144 9.86 -18.93 -8.58
C LEU A 144 10.84 -20.06 -8.88
N THR A 145 10.35 -21.15 -9.45
CA THR A 145 11.16 -22.30 -9.80
C THR A 145 11.02 -22.60 -11.29
N ALA A 146 12.14 -22.80 -11.98
CA ALA A 146 12.20 -23.22 -13.37
C ALA A 146 12.89 -24.58 -13.47
N THR A 147 12.27 -25.51 -14.17
CA THR A 147 12.83 -26.83 -14.44
C THR A 147 12.98 -27.06 -15.93
N VAL A 148 14.01 -27.80 -16.34
CA VAL A 148 14.26 -28.14 -17.74
C VAL A 148 14.03 -29.63 -17.94
N HIS A 149 13.22 -29.98 -18.90
CA HIS A 149 12.91 -31.35 -19.30
C HIS A 149 13.08 -31.52 -20.82
N LEU A 150 13.31 -32.73 -21.27
CA LEU A 150 13.23 -33.06 -22.66
C LEU A 150 11.74 -32.96 -23.11
N GLY A 151 11.48 -32.18 -24.12
CA GLY A 151 10.14 -31.93 -24.64
C GLY A 151 10.15 -31.76 -26.16
N ASP A 152 8.99 -31.54 -26.74
CA ASP A 152 8.75 -31.31 -28.15
C ASP A 152 8.96 -29.86 -28.62
N GLY A 153 9.32 -28.97 -27.67
CA GLY A 153 9.60 -27.54 -27.92
C GLY A 153 8.37 -26.64 -27.80
N ASP A 154 7.21 -27.19 -27.47
CA ASP A 154 5.99 -26.42 -27.29
C ASP A 154 5.99 -25.65 -25.96
N VAL A 155 5.58 -24.39 -25.98
CA VAL A 155 5.36 -23.57 -24.79
C VAL A 155 3.88 -23.58 -24.43
N ALA A 156 3.56 -24.18 -23.28
CA ALA A 156 2.20 -24.20 -22.75
C ALA A 156 2.00 -23.08 -21.72
N ASP A 157 1.06 -22.18 -21.99
CA ASP A 157 0.60 -21.14 -21.06
C ASP A 157 -0.67 -21.65 -20.35
N ILE A 158 -0.52 -22.04 -19.07
CA ILE A 158 -1.62 -22.61 -18.29
C ILE A 158 -2.62 -21.53 -17.89
N GLU A 159 -2.16 -20.34 -17.52
CA GLU A 159 -2.99 -19.20 -17.14
C GLU A 159 -3.91 -18.76 -18.28
N ARG A 160 -3.38 -18.72 -19.50
CA ARG A 160 -4.16 -18.42 -20.70
C ARG A 160 -5.17 -19.52 -21.02
N LYS A 161 -4.80 -20.80 -20.83
CA LYS A 161 -5.71 -21.93 -21.04
C LYS A 161 -6.86 -21.93 -20.03
N ALA A 162 -6.61 -21.43 -18.81
CA ALA A 162 -7.61 -21.33 -17.75
C ALA A 162 -8.43 -20.02 -17.79
N GLU A 163 -8.22 -19.15 -18.82
CA GLU A 163 -8.87 -17.84 -18.97
C GLU A 163 -8.67 -16.88 -17.76
N LEU A 164 -7.60 -17.09 -16.98
CA LEU A 164 -7.24 -16.27 -15.82
C LEU A 164 -6.29 -15.13 -16.17
N ALA A 165 -5.69 -15.17 -17.36
CA ALA A 165 -4.63 -14.26 -17.77
C ALA A 165 -5.15 -12.95 -18.33
N GLY A 166 -4.62 -11.81 -17.81
CA GLY A 166 -4.82 -10.48 -18.37
C GLY A 166 -3.80 -10.13 -19.48
N HIS A 167 -3.92 -8.92 -20.05
CA HIS A 167 -3.06 -8.46 -21.14
C HIS A 167 -1.57 -8.36 -20.77
N ILE A 168 -1.25 -8.04 -19.51
CA ILE A 168 0.14 -7.95 -19.01
C ILE A 168 0.79 -9.33 -19.00
N HIS A 169 0.06 -10.36 -18.55
CA HIS A 169 0.50 -11.75 -18.57
C HIS A 169 0.78 -12.23 -20.00
N ALA A 170 -0.14 -11.98 -20.93
CA ALA A 170 0.03 -12.36 -22.33
C ALA A 170 1.28 -11.75 -22.96
N LYS A 171 1.58 -10.48 -22.64
CA LYS A 171 2.82 -9.81 -23.07
C LYS A 171 4.07 -10.46 -22.46
N ALA A 172 4.05 -10.78 -21.18
CA ALA A 172 5.16 -11.44 -20.49
C ALA A 172 5.47 -12.82 -21.11
N MET A 173 4.43 -13.62 -21.37
CA MET A 173 4.56 -14.93 -22.01
C MET A 173 5.13 -14.85 -23.42
N MET A 174 4.74 -13.85 -24.23
CA MET A 174 5.34 -13.63 -25.55
C MET A 174 6.83 -13.29 -25.47
N ILE A 175 7.23 -12.48 -24.48
CA ILE A 175 8.65 -12.13 -24.26
C ILE A 175 9.44 -13.38 -23.84
N ILE A 176 8.94 -14.18 -22.90
CA ILE A 176 9.57 -15.41 -22.43
C ILE A 176 9.71 -16.41 -23.60
N HIS A 177 8.65 -16.62 -24.35
CA HIS A 177 8.69 -17.49 -25.53
C HIS A 177 9.75 -17.03 -26.53
N GLY A 178 9.77 -15.73 -26.88
CA GLY A 178 10.76 -15.18 -27.79
C GLY A 178 12.19 -15.32 -27.31
N TYR A 179 12.43 -15.17 -26.00
CA TYR A 179 13.74 -15.39 -25.40
C TYR A 179 14.20 -16.86 -25.47
N LEU A 180 13.31 -17.78 -25.07
CA LEU A 180 13.63 -19.21 -25.08
C LEU A 180 13.83 -19.77 -26.49
N SER A 181 13.06 -19.28 -27.48
CA SER A 181 13.17 -19.73 -28.88
C SER A 181 14.44 -19.23 -29.58
N ASN A 182 15.14 -18.23 -29.03
CA ASN A 182 16.39 -17.69 -29.59
C ASN A 182 17.65 -18.28 -28.97
N LYS A 183 17.54 -19.21 -28.06
CA LYS A 183 18.64 -19.95 -27.40
C LYS A 183 18.73 -21.37 -27.90
#